data_5f386fdeca4db54edd0bce170610e435
#
_entry.id   5f386fdeca4db54edd0bce170610e435
#
_cell.length_a   1.000
_cell.length_b   1.000
_cell.length_c   1.000
_cell.angle_alpha   90.00
_cell.angle_beta   90.00
_cell.angle_gamma   90.00
#
_symmetry.space_group_name_H-M   'P 1'
#
loop_
_entity.id
_entity.type
_entity.pdbx_description
1 polymer ?
#
loop_
_entity_poly.entity_id
_entity_poly.type
_entity_poly.pdbx_seq_one_letter_code
_entity_poly.pdbx_strand_id
1 'polypeptide(L)'
;IGIPYSYKSPLAYINTNILGTYNILESCKQNKIKNIIVTSTSEVYGSSRYEPMDENHPTESQSPYAASKNSADELTKSYFRSFNLPIKIIRPFNAYGPRQSARAVIPNIIFQLNNKKIKKVKLGNLTPKRDYTYVEDLCDAYYKIYNLKKFGETYNVGTNEKISIKDLYNLISVTIGIKKEIIIENIRKRKKTSEVMSLRSNFNKLNKATGWKPKTSFVKGLKKTIIWVKKNQKIYKDIYNI
;
A
#
# COMPACT_ATOMS: atom_id res chain seq x y z
N ILE A 1 5.69 -3.31 -3.46
CA ILE A 1 6.61 -4.45 -3.36
C ILE A 1 6.67 -4.89 -1.90
N GLY A 2 6.90 -6.20 -1.65
CA GLY A 2 6.84 -6.77 -0.29
C GLY A 2 7.93 -6.24 0.63
N ILE A 3 7.56 -5.72 1.80
CA ILE A 3 8.50 -5.24 2.82
C ILE A 3 9.52 -6.31 3.23
N PRO A 4 9.16 -7.61 3.40
CA PRO A 4 10.13 -8.64 3.74
C PRO A 4 11.34 -8.74 2.79
N TYR A 5 11.15 -8.46 1.51
CA TYR A 5 12.28 -8.43 0.56
C TYR A 5 13.26 -7.29 0.84
N SER A 6 12.81 -6.16 1.39
CA SER A 6 13.70 -5.06 1.75
C SER A 6 14.70 -5.41 2.85
N TYR A 7 14.42 -6.44 3.66
CA TYR A 7 15.39 -6.93 4.65
C TYR A 7 16.51 -7.77 4.04
N LYS A 8 16.24 -8.39 2.88
CA LYS A 8 17.24 -9.21 2.15
C LYS A 8 18.06 -8.38 1.18
N SER A 9 17.46 -7.38 0.56
CA SER A 9 18.11 -6.57 -0.47
C SER A 9 17.81 -5.08 -0.28
N PRO A 10 18.29 -4.45 0.81
CA PRO A 10 18.01 -3.03 1.08
C PRO A 10 18.57 -2.11 -0.01
N LEU A 11 19.73 -2.45 -0.60
CA LEU A 11 20.34 -1.65 -1.67
C LEU A 11 19.45 -1.58 -2.92
N ALA A 12 18.71 -2.65 -3.25
CA ALA A 12 17.76 -2.60 -4.37
C ALA A 12 16.66 -1.55 -4.16
N TYR A 13 16.23 -1.34 -2.91
CA TYR A 13 15.24 -0.30 -2.56
C TYR A 13 15.84 1.10 -2.60
N ILE A 14 17.08 1.29 -2.16
CA ILE A 14 17.80 2.56 -2.27
C ILE A 14 17.92 2.94 -3.75
N ASN A 15 18.47 2.04 -4.58
CA ASN A 15 18.65 2.29 -6.01
C ASN A 15 17.34 2.60 -6.72
N THR A 16 16.27 1.83 -6.44
CA THR A 16 14.99 2.03 -7.12
C THR A 16 14.22 3.24 -6.57
N ASN A 17 14.10 3.37 -5.24
CA ASN A 17 13.22 4.36 -4.66
C ASN A 17 13.90 5.72 -4.46
N ILE A 18 15.19 5.77 -4.15
CA ILE A 18 15.91 7.03 -3.93
C ILE A 18 16.54 7.49 -5.25
N LEU A 19 17.48 6.72 -5.81
CA LEU A 19 18.17 7.11 -7.05
C LEU A 19 17.20 7.15 -8.23
N GLY A 20 16.26 6.19 -8.33
CA GLY A 20 15.21 6.22 -9.34
C GLY A 20 14.33 7.46 -9.24
N THR A 21 13.93 7.89 -8.02
CA THR A 21 13.19 9.14 -7.82
C THR A 21 14.03 10.35 -8.22
N TYR A 22 15.31 10.41 -7.82
CA TYR A 22 16.23 11.45 -8.24
C TYR A 22 16.28 11.59 -9.77
N ASN A 23 16.52 10.48 -10.48
CA ASN A 23 16.60 10.47 -11.94
C ASN A 23 15.32 11.01 -12.60
N ILE A 24 14.14 10.60 -12.09
CA ILE A 24 12.87 11.09 -12.59
C ILE A 24 12.69 12.60 -12.31
N LEU A 25 13.05 13.07 -11.13
CA LEU A 25 12.94 14.49 -10.76
C LEU A 25 13.86 15.36 -11.62
N GLU A 26 15.12 14.94 -11.84
CA GLU A 26 16.05 15.65 -12.75
C GLU A 26 15.52 15.67 -14.18
N SER A 27 15.04 14.52 -14.68
CA SER A 27 14.46 14.45 -16.02
C SER A 27 13.21 15.37 -16.14
N CYS A 28 12.34 15.38 -15.13
CA CYS A 28 11.18 16.27 -15.11
C CYS A 28 11.57 17.75 -15.09
N LYS A 29 12.62 18.11 -14.35
CA LYS A 29 13.17 19.48 -14.29
C LYS A 29 13.72 19.91 -15.64
N GLN A 30 14.58 19.09 -16.24
CA GLN A 30 15.18 19.37 -17.58
C GLN A 30 14.11 19.53 -18.67
N ASN A 31 13.08 18.67 -18.66
CA ASN A 31 11.99 18.70 -19.64
C ASN A 31 10.85 19.64 -19.26
N LYS A 32 10.98 20.44 -18.21
CA LYS A 32 9.99 21.44 -17.76
C LYS A 32 8.57 20.86 -17.62
N ILE A 33 8.48 19.65 -17.05
CA ILE A 33 7.19 18.97 -16.85
C ILE A 33 6.32 19.78 -15.89
N LYS A 34 5.03 19.98 -16.28
CA LYS A 34 4.11 20.92 -15.61
C LYS A 34 3.23 20.29 -14.53
N ASN A 35 3.29 18.98 -14.35
CA ASN A 35 2.49 18.29 -13.33
C ASN A 35 3.08 16.92 -13.03
N ILE A 36 3.51 16.71 -11.79
CA ILE A 36 4.21 15.51 -11.35
C ILE A 36 3.51 14.96 -10.12
N ILE A 37 3.29 13.66 -10.10
CA ILE A 37 2.81 12.94 -8.92
C ILE A 37 3.84 11.89 -8.54
N VAL A 38 4.31 11.95 -7.31
CA VAL A 38 5.20 10.95 -6.72
C VAL A 38 4.39 10.05 -5.78
N THR A 39 4.43 8.75 -6.06
CA THR A 39 3.77 7.75 -5.21
C THR A 39 4.65 7.38 -4.04
N SER A 40 4.21 7.68 -2.83
CA SER A 40 4.79 7.26 -1.56
C SER A 40 4.04 6.05 -0.97
N THR A 41 3.95 5.97 0.33
CA THR A 41 3.27 4.90 1.07
C THR A 41 2.92 5.34 2.49
N SER A 42 1.86 4.79 3.08
CA SER A 42 1.56 4.96 4.52
C SER A 42 2.60 4.34 5.45
N GLU A 43 3.44 3.41 4.97
CA GLU A 43 4.49 2.77 5.79
C GLU A 43 5.60 3.76 6.22
N VAL A 44 5.69 4.95 5.61
CA VAL A 44 6.62 6.02 6.05
C VAL A 44 6.29 6.55 7.44
N TYR A 45 5.03 6.45 7.86
CA TYR A 45 4.59 6.86 9.19
C TYR A 45 5.07 5.93 10.31
N GLY A 46 5.33 4.65 9.99
CA GLY A 46 5.64 3.65 11.00
C GLY A 46 4.46 3.34 11.92
N SER A 47 4.74 3.05 13.17
CA SER A 47 3.70 2.78 14.18
C SER A 47 2.90 4.03 14.50
N SER A 48 1.59 3.86 14.56
CA SER A 48 0.65 4.95 14.82
C SER A 48 0.88 5.56 16.20
N ARG A 49 1.11 6.87 16.26
CA ARG A 49 1.10 7.68 17.49
C ARG A 49 -0.30 8.22 17.80
N TYR A 50 -1.12 8.41 16.77
CA TYR A 50 -2.54 8.74 16.85
C TYR A 50 -3.27 8.25 15.61
N GLU A 51 -4.56 8.03 15.72
CA GLU A 51 -5.43 7.60 14.63
C GLU A 51 -6.75 8.38 14.62
N PRO A 52 -7.31 8.64 13.43
CA PRO A 52 -6.77 8.32 12.12
C PRO A 52 -5.56 9.19 11.76
N MET A 53 -4.58 8.59 11.03
CA MET A 53 -3.31 9.23 10.65
C MET A 53 -3.53 10.22 9.52
N ASP A 54 -3.24 11.49 9.75
CA ASP A 54 -3.22 12.53 8.72
C ASP A 54 -1.81 12.81 8.20
N GLU A 55 -1.66 13.80 7.32
CA GLU A 55 -0.38 14.13 6.70
C GLU A 55 0.61 14.83 7.65
N ASN A 56 0.16 15.27 8.82
CA ASN A 56 0.99 15.84 9.89
C ASN A 56 1.53 14.78 10.84
N HIS A 57 1.04 13.53 10.72
CA HIS A 57 1.57 12.43 11.52
C HIS A 57 3.08 12.30 11.30
N PRO A 58 3.90 12.17 12.36
CA PRO A 58 5.36 11.99 12.24
C PRO A 58 5.70 10.81 11.32
N THR A 59 6.78 10.94 10.55
CA THR A 59 7.32 9.85 9.75
C THR A 59 8.42 9.12 10.54
N GLU A 60 8.22 7.83 10.76
CA GLU A 60 9.08 6.99 11.60
C GLU A 60 9.28 5.62 10.93
N SER A 61 10.15 5.60 9.92
CA SER A 61 10.33 4.44 9.04
C SER A 61 10.87 3.22 9.79
N GLN A 62 10.13 2.10 9.81
CA GLN A 62 10.48 0.89 10.55
C GLN A 62 11.00 -0.26 9.65
N SER A 63 11.30 0.03 8.38
CA SER A 63 11.88 -0.94 7.44
C SER A 63 12.75 -0.25 6.40
N PRO A 64 13.72 -0.95 5.74
CA PRO A 64 14.48 -0.37 4.64
C PRO A 64 13.57 0.14 3.49
N TYR A 65 12.46 -0.55 3.22
CA TYR A 65 11.45 -0.07 2.27
C TYR A 65 10.87 1.27 2.70
N ALA A 66 10.37 1.37 3.94
CA ALA A 66 9.77 2.60 4.44
C ALA A 66 10.79 3.75 4.45
N ALA A 67 12.03 3.49 4.89
CA ALA A 67 13.11 4.46 4.89
C ALA A 67 13.42 4.96 3.48
N SER A 68 13.54 4.08 2.50
CA SER A 68 13.81 4.48 1.10
C SER A 68 12.66 5.31 0.51
N LYS A 69 11.40 5.02 0.86
CA LYS A 69 10.24 5.81 0.42
C LYS A 69 10.15 7.16 1.11
N ASN A 70 10.49 7.22 2.41
CA ASN A 70 10.54 8.49 3.15
C ASN A 70 11.66 9.39 2.62
N SER A 71 12.84 8.84 2.32
CA SER A 71 13.93 9.58 1.67
C SER A 71 13.52 10.12 0.30
N ALA A 72 12.78 9.33 -0.50
CA ALA A 72 12.23 9.79 -1.77
C ALA A 72 11.20 10.92 -1.58
N ASP A 73 10.37 10.88 -0.51
CA ASP A 73 9.44 11.96 -0.16
C ASP A 73 10.19 13.26 0.17
N GLU A 74 11.23 13.19 1.02
CA GLU A 74 12.02 14.37 1.38
C GLU A 74 12.78 14.94 0.19
N LEU A 75 13.36 14.08 -0.67
CA LEU A 75 13.97 14.51 -1.92
C LEU A 75 12.95 15.24 -2.81
N THR A 76 11.76 14.67 -2.95
CA THR A 76 10.65 15.26 -3.73
C THR A 76 10.25 16.63 -3.21
N LYS A 77 10.10 16.77 -1.88
CA LYS A 77 9.79 18.06 -1.23
C LYS A 77 10.90 19.10 -1.44
N SER A 78 12.16 18.65 -1.40
CA SER A 78 13.30 19.55 -1.64
C SER A 78 13.31 20.11 -3.07
N TYR A 79 12.96 19.28 -4.05
CA TYR A 79 12.86 19.74 -5.45
C TYR A 79 11.73 20.75 -5.69
N PHE A 80 10.60 20.59 -4.99
CA PHE A 80 9.57 21.62 -5.00
C PHE A 80 10.08 22.94 -4.42
N ARG A 81 10.74 22.90 -3.24
CA ARG A 81 11.22 24.11 -2.54
C ARG A 81 12.36 24.81 -3.27
N SER A 82 13.32 24.03 -3.80
CA SER A 82 14.55 24.56 -4.39
C SER A 82 14.40 24.93 -5.87
N PHE A 83 13.53 24.23 -6.61
CA PHE A 83 13.43 24.38 -8.07
C PHE A 83 12.02 24.71 -8.54
N ASN A 84 11.07 24.94 -7.64
CA ASN A 84 9.65 25.17 -7.96
C ASN A 84 9.04 24.10 -8.87
N LEU A 85 9.53 22.84 -8.77
CA LEU A 85 9.03 21.75 -9.57
C LEU A 85 7.58 21.43 -9.19
N PRO A 86 6.61 21.39 -10.14
CA PRO A 86 5.18 21.27 -9.82
C PRO A 86 4.80 19.84 -9.40
N ILE A 87 5.13 19.46 -8.16
CA ILE A 87 5.04 18.11 -7.62
C ILE A 87 3.94 18.00 -6.56
N LYS A 88 3.29 16.84 -6.53
CA LYS A 88 2.40 16.38 -5.46
C LYS A 88 2.82 14.99 -5.02
N ILE A 89 2.72 14.70 -3.73
CA ILE A 89 3.00 13.37 -3.17
C ILE A 89 1.69 12.70 -2.79
N ILE A 90 1.54 11.43 -3.15
CA ILE A 90 0.41 10.60 -2.71
C ILE A 90 0.95 9.52 -1.77
N ARG A 91 0.36 9.40 -0.58
CA ARG A 91 0.60 8.33 0.38
C ARG A 91 -0.60 7.38 0.43
N PRO A 92 -0.68 6.39 -0.47
CA PRO A 92 -1.75 5.41 -0.40
C PRO A 92 -1.56 4.52 0.84
N PHE A 93 -2.67 4.19 1.49
CA PHE A 93 -2.75 3.08 2.43
C PHE A 93 -2.82 1.78 1.62
N ASN A 94 -3.17 0.65 2.21
CA ASN A 94 -3.02 -0.61 1.48
C ASN A 94 -4.00 -0.71 0.30
N ALA A 95 -3.48 -0.60 -0.92
CA ALA A 95 -4.27 -0.84 -2.13
C ALA A 95 -4.62 -2.34 -2.26
N TYR A 96 -5.82 -2.65 -2.76
CA TYR A 96 -6.20 -4.00 -3.13
C TYR A 96 -7.13 -4.01 -4.35
N GLY A 97 -7.19 -5.14 -5.07
CA GLY A 97 -8.06 -5.28 -6.22
C GLY A 97 -7.60 -6.36 -7.19
N PRO A 98 -8.28 -6.48 -8.34
CA PRO A 98 -7.85 -7.31 -9.45
C PRO A 98 -6.40 -7.01 -9.86
N ARG A 99 -5.68 -8.03 -10.36
CA ARG A 99 -4.28 -7.97 -10.81
C ARG A 99 -3.23 -7.73 -9.72
N GLN A 100 -3.63 -7.65 -8.45
CA GLN A 100 -2.66 -7.52 -7.36
C GLN A 100 -1.78 -8.77 -7.27
N SER A 101 -0.49 -8.57 -6.99
CA SER A 101 0.50 -9.64 -6.83
C SER A 101 0.14 -10.60 -5.69
N ALA A 102 0.44 -11.90 -5.86
CA ALA A 102 0.32 -12.92 -4.81
C ALA A 102 1.19 -12.66 -3.56
N ARG A 103 2.11 -11.71 -3.61
CA ARG A 103 2.87 -11.25 -2.43
C ARG A 103 1.98 -10.47 -1.44
N ALA A 104 0.89 -9.87 -1.91
CA ALA A 104 -0.06 -9.18 -1.05
C ALA A 104 -1.01 -10.17 -0.36
N VAL A 105 -1.42 -9.83 0.86
CA VAL A 105 -2.16 -10.75 1.75
C VAL A 105 -3.53 -11.16 1.18
N ILE A 106 -4.29 -10.24 0.58
CA ILE A 106 -5.63 -10.53 0.05
C ILE A 106 -5.59 -11.57 -1.08
N PRO A 107 -4.88 -11.36 -2.20
CA PRO A 107 -4.81 -12.37 -3.25
C PRO A 107 -4.14 -13.66 -2.78
N ASN A 108 -3.20 -13.60 -1.85
CA ASN A 108 -2.56 -14.78 -1.29
C ASN A 108 -3.54 -15.66 -0.50
N ILE A 109 -4.38 -15.08 0.36
CA ILE A 109 -5.44 -15.81 1.07
C ILE A 109 -6.43 -16.42 0.08
N ILE A 110 -6.91 -15.63 -0.90
CA ILE A 110 -7.86 -16.10 -1.91
C ILE A 110 -7.28 -17.28 -2.70
N PHE A 111 -6.03 -17.17 -3.15
CA PHE A 111 -5.35 -18.23 -3.89
C PHE A 111 -5.23 -19.51 -3.07
N GLN A 112 -4.76 -19.42 -1.82
CA GLN A 112 -4.59 -20.58 -0.95
C GLN A 112 -5.93 -21.26 -0.61
N LEU A 113 -7.00 -20.49 -0.38
CA LEU A 113 -8.33 -21.06 -0.13
C LEU A 113 -8.86 -21.82 -1.34
N ASN A 114 -8.70 -21.29 -2.56
CA ASN A 114 -9.22 -21.91 -3.78
C ASN A 114 -8.35 -23.05 -4.32
N ASN A 115 -7.08 -23.16 -3.92
CA ASN A 115 -6.20 -24.22 -4.38
C ASN A 115 -6.47 -25.52 -3.60
N LYS A 116 -7.05 -26.54 -4.27
CA LYS A 116 -7.39 -27.83 -3.65
C LYS A 116 -6.19 -28.60 -3.09
N LYS A 117 -4.98 -28.36 -3.61
CA LYS A 117 -3.74 -28.99 -3.14
C LYS A 117 -3.26 -28.41 -1.80
N ILE A 118 -3.62 -27.18 -1.49
CA ILE A 118 -3.25 -26.52 -0.22
C ILE A 118 -4.29 -26.90 0.84
N LYS A 119 -3.87 -27.63 1.86
CA LYS A 119 -4.76 -28.08 2.95
C LYS A 119 -4.92 -27.04 4.05
N LYS A 120 -3.87 -26.25 4.32
CA LYS A 120 -3.82 -25.23 5.39
C LYS A 120 -3.32 -23.90 4.82
N VAL A 121 -3.92 -22.80 5.25
CA VAL A 121 -3.53 -21.44 4.80
C VAL A 121 -2.34 -20.95 5.61
N LYS A 122 -1.27 -20.59 4.94
CA LYS A 122 -0.01 -20.12 5.52
C LYS A 122 -0.02 -18.60 5.59
N LEU A 123 0.04 -18.05 6.79
CA LEU A 123 0.05 -16.61 7.07
C LEU A 123 1.19 -16.23 8.02
N GLY A 124 1.46 -14.95 8.13
CA GLY A 124 2.34 -14.38 9.14
C GLY A 124 1.58 -13.96 10.40
N ASN A 125 1.87 -12.77 10.92
CA ASN A 125 1.17 -12.21 12.07
C ASN A 125 -0.30 -11.89 11.70
N LEU A 126 -1.24 -12.32 12.55
CA LEU A 126 -2.68 -12.15 12.33
C LEU A 126 -3.26 -10.88 12.96
N THR A 127 -2.51 -10.24 13.86
CA THR A 127 -3.01 -9.11 14.67
C THR A 127 -2.90 -7.74 14.01
N PRO A 128 -1.93 -7.47 13.09
CA PRO A 128 -1.84 -6.16 12.46
C PRO A 128 -3.12 -5.76 11.74
N LYS A 129 -3.50 -4.50 11.91
CA LYS A 129 -4.68 -3.91 11.27
C LYS A 129 -4.26 -2.99 10.14
N ARG A 130 -4.98 -3.04 9.03
CA ARG A 130 -4.70 -2.25 7.82
C ARG A 130 -5.96 -1.63 7.26
N ASP A 131 -5.82 -0.41 6.76
CA ASP A 131 -6.80 0.28 5.94
C ASP A 131 -6.58 -0.14 4.48
N TYR A 132 -7.63 -0.64 3.85
CA TYR A 132 -7.57 -1.17 2.48
C TYR A 132 -8.41 -0.33 1.53
N THR A 133 -7.78 0.27 0.53
CA THR A 133 -8.43 1.06 -0.52
C THR A 133 -8.59 0.24 -1.79
N TYR A 134 -9.80 0.17 -2.32
CA TYR A 134 -10.04 -0.52 -3.59
C TYR A 134 -9.36 0.22 -4.75
N VAL A 135 -8.78 -0.54 -5.69
CA VAL A 135 -7.90 0.01 -6.73
C VAL A 135 -8.58 1.06 -7.62
N GLU A 136 -9.87 0.90 -7.94
CA GLU A 136 -10.61 1.89 -8.75
C GLU A 136 -10.80 3.22 -7.99
N ASP A 137 -11.05 3.17 -6.67
CA ASP A 137 -11.13 4.37 -5.84
C ASP A 137 -9.76 5.05 -5.70
N LEU A 138 -8.69 4.27 -5.64
CA LEU A 138 -7.33 4.80 -5.65
C LEU A 138 -7.01 5.49 -6.97
N CYS A 139 -7.38 4.91 -8.11
CA CYS A 139 -7.21 5.54 -9.43
C CYS A 139 -8.00 6.86 -9.53
N ASP A 140 -9.25 6.90 -9.01
CA ASP A 140 -10.04 8.15 -8.94
C ASP A 140 -9.33 9.21 -8.08
N ALA A 141 -8.70 8.82 -6.95
CA ALA A 141 -7.89 9.73 -6.14
C ALA A 141 -6.72 10.32 -6.93
N TYR A 142 -5.96 9.47 -7.65
CA TYR A 142 -4.86 9.94 -8.50
C TYR A 142 -5.32 10.94 -9.56
N TYR A 143 -6.42 10.63 -10.25
CA TYR A 143 -6.98 11.52 -11.26
C TYR A 143 -7.40 12.87 -10.68
N LYS A 144 -8.06 12.87 -9.52
CA LYS A 144 -8.47 14.11 -8.84
C LYS A 144 -7.27 14.92 -8.36
N ILE A 145 -6.25 14.27 -7.76
CA ILE A 145 -5.01 14.94 -7.34
C ILE A 145 -4.24 15.48 -8.55
N TYR A 146 -4.22 14.76 -9.67
CA TYR A 146 -3.60 15.26 -10.91
C TYR A 146 -4.17 16.61 -11.32
N ASN A 147 -5.48 16.79 -11.26
CA ASN A 147 -6.15 18.01 -11.67
C ASN A 147 -6.03 19.18 -10.67
N LEU A 148 -5.52 18.94 -9.45
CA LEU A 148 -5.25 20.04 -8.52
C LEU A 148 -4.13 20.95 -9.03
N LYS A 149 -4.32 22.26 -8.85
CA LYS A 149 -3.32 23.29 -9.16
C LYS A 149 -2.42 23.65 -7.97
N LYS A 150 -2.67 23.08 -6.81
CA LYS A 150 -1.85 23.27 -5.60
C LYS A 150 -0.73 22.25 -5.59
N PHE A 151 0.51 22.69 -5.72
CA PHE A 151 1.72 21.87 -5.71
C PHE A 151 2.42 21.92 -4.34
N GLY A 152 3.40 21.05 -4.12
CA GLY A 152 4.15 20.94 -2.87
C GLY A 152 3.40 20.18 -1.76
N GLU A 153 2.21 19.67 -2.04
CA GLU A 153 1.33 19.04 -1.06
C GLU A 153 1.48 17.51 -1.05
N THR A 154 1.28 16.96 0.14
CA THR A 154 1.12 15.51 0.33
C THR A 154 -0.34 15.19 0.63
N TYR A 155 -0.85 14.07 0.10
CA TYR A 155 -2.22 13.61 0.29
C TYR A 155 -2.25 12.13 0.69
N ASN A 156 -2.91 11.83 1.81
CA ASN A 156 -3.25 10.48 2.20
C ASN A 156 -4.44 9.96 1.38
N VAL A 157 -4.37 8.70 0.96
CA VAL A 157 -5.48 8.01 0.29
C VAL A 157 -5.77 6.72 1.02
N GLY A 158 -6.94 6.65 1.64
CA GLY A 158 -7.42 5.50 2.40
C GLY A 158 -8.91 5.60 2.67
N THR A 159 -9.44 4.70 3.48
CA THR A 159 -10.88 4.59 3.73
C THR A 159 -11.31 5.05 5.13
N ASN A 160 -10.35 5.31 6.01
CA ASN A 160 -10.57 5.54 7.44
C ASN A 160 -11.16 4.32 8.18
N GLU A 161 -11.09 3.14 7.57
CA GLU A 161 -11.48 1.87 8.16
C GLU A 161 -10.26 0.95 8.26
N LYS A 162 -10.25 0.05 9.22
CA LYS A 162 -9.17 -0.93 9.36
C LYS A 162 -9.69 -2.29 9.74
N ILE A 163 -9.05 -3.33 9.23
CA ILE A 163 -9.38 -4.72 9.53
C ILE A 163 -8.11 -5.49 9.89
N SER A 164 -8.19 -6.41 10.87
CA SER A 164 -7.06 -7.28 11.21
C SER A 164 -6.85 -8.36 10.14
N ILE A 165 -5.64 -8.93 10.06
CA ILE A 165 -5.36 -10.04 9.14
C ILE A 165 -6.24 -11.26 9.48
N LYS A 166 -6.55 -11.48 10.77
CA LYS A 166 -7.45 -12.55 11.21
C LYS A 166 -8.87 -12.33 10.68
N ASP A 167 -9.42 -11.13 10.87
CA ASP A 167 -10.79 -10.81 10.43
C ASP A 167 -10.88 -10.76 8.91
N LEU A 168 -9.84 -10.29 8.25
CA LEU A 168 -9.70 -10.32 6.80
C LEU A 168 -9.77 -11.77 6.26
N TYR A 169 -9.03 -12.70 6.87
CA TYR A 169 -9.08 -14.12 6.53
C TYR A 169 -10.51 -14.67 6.71
N ASN A 170 -11.15 -14.39 7.85
CA ASN A 170 -12.50 -14.85 8.14
C ASN A 170 -13.50 -14.32 7.10
N LEU A 171 -13.42 -13.04 6.76
CA LEU A 171 -14.30 -12.42 5.77
C LEU A 171 -14.11 -13.04 4.38
N ILE A 172 -12.86 -13.26 3.97
CA ILE A 172 -12.55 -13.91 2.68
C ILE A 172 -13.08 -15.35 2.67
N SER A 173 -12.85 -16.10 3.75
CA SER A 173 -13.32 -17.48 3.93
C SER A 173 -14.85 -17.60 3.78
N VAL A 174 -15.58 -16.74 4.49
CA VAL A 174 -17.05 -16.69 4.42
C VAL A 174 -17.51 -16.30 3.02
N THR A 175 -16.87 -15.28 2.40
CA THR A 175 -17.25 -14.83 1.05
C THR A 175 -17.01 -15.88 -0.03
N ILE A 176 -15.97 -16.72 0.14
CA ILE A 176 -15.65 -17.81 -0.81
C ILE A 176 -16.48 -19.07 -0.52
N GLY A 177 -16.94 -19.26 0.72
CA GLY A 177 -17.58 -20.48 1.22
C GLY A 177 -16.59 -21.62 1.50
N ILE A 178 -15.29 -21.30 1.70
CA ILE A 178 -14.24 -22.30 1.97
C ILE A 178 -13.47 -21.87 3.21
N LYS A 179 -13.39 -22.76 4.21
CA LYS A 179 -12.59 -22.56 5.42
C LYS A 179 -11.46 -23.60 5.47
N LYS A 180 -10.25 -23.16 5.79
CA LYS A 180 -9.10 -24.02 6.02
C LYS A 180 -8.40 -23.59 7.30
N GLU A 181 -7.69 -24.51 7.96
CA GLU A 181 -6.86 -24.18 9.12
C GLU A 181 -5.76 -23.20 8.73
N ILE A 182 -5.43 -22.26 9.64
CA ILE A 182 -4.31 -21.32 9.46
C ILE A 182 -3.06 -21.90 10.11
N ILE A 183 -1.95 -21.88 9.39
CA ILE A 183 -0.61 -22.11 9.94
C ILE A 183 0.14 -20.78 9.92
N ILE A 184 0.77 -20.45 11.05
CA ILE A 184 1.64 -19.29 11.17
C ILE A 184 3.06 -19.68 10.73
N GLU A 185 3.52 -19.09 9.61
CA GLU A 185 4.89 -19.29 9.13
C GLU A 185 5.80 -18.13 9.57
N ASN A 186 6.91 -18.45 10.25
CA ASN A 186 7.85 -17.43 10.73
C ASN A 186 8.50 -16.64 9.60
N ILE A 187 8.73 -17.25 8.44
CA ILE A 187 9.27 -16.56 7.25
C ILE A 187 8.37 -15.42 6.76
N ARG A 188 7.07 -15.45 7.10
CA ARG A 188 6.08 -14.42 6.76
C ARG A 188 5.93 -13.35 7.83
N LYS A 189 6.55 -13.53 9.00
CA LYS A 189 6.52 -12.54 10.08
C LYS A 189 7.59 -11.47 9.85
N ARG A 190 7.23 -10.24 10.13
CA ARG A 190 8.21 -9.16 10.28
C ARG A 190 8.88 -9.28 11.66
N LYS A 191 10.09 -8.72 11.81
CA LYS A 191 10.70 -8.55 13.12
C LYS A 191 9.80 -7.69 14.01
N LYS A 192 9.69 -8.00 15.29
CA LYS A 192 8.80 -7.30 16.24
C LYS A 192 8.98 -5.78 16.22
N THR A 193 10.22 -5.30 16.17
CA THR A 193 10.58 -3.88 16.09
C THR A 193 10.26 -3.21 14.76
N SER A 194 10.04 -3.98 13.69
CA SER A 194 9.72 -3.51 12.35
C SER A 194 8.23 -3.74 11.98
N GLU A 195 7.45 -4.38 12.86
CA GLU A 195 6.03 -4.62 12.60
C GLU A 195 5.20 -3.38 12.95
N VAL A 196 4.57 -2.82 11.94
CA VAL A 196 3.58 -1.75 12.11
C VAL A 196 2.25 -2.38 12.47
N MET A 197 1.78 -2.18 13.70
CA MET A 197 0.60 -2.86 14.22
C MET A 197 -0.71 -2.30 13.70
N SER A 198 -0.78 -1.01 13.38
CA SER A 198 -2.01 -0.38 12.91
C SER A 198 -1.73 0.72 11.91
N LEU A 199 -2.49 0.73 10.82
CA LEU A 199 -2.54 1.83 9.86
C LEU A 199 -4.01 2.13 9.57
N ARG A 200 -4.45 3.36 9.91
CA ARG A 200 -5.79 3.89 9.64
C ARG A 200 -5.65 5.30 9.10
N SER A 201 -6.12 5.52 7.88
CA SER A 201 -5.98 6.80 7.19
C SER A 201 -6.94 7.87 7.68
N ASN A 202 -6.49 9.12 7.64
CA ASN A 202 -7.34 10.28 7.54
C ASN A 202 -7.19 10.87 6.14
N PHE A 203 -8.25 10.85 5.34
CA PHE A 203 -8.26 11.39 3.97
C PHE A 203 -8.93 12.77 3.88
N ASN A 204 -9.21 13.42 5.00
CA ASN A 204 -9.96 14.68 5.03
C ASN A 204 -9.31 15.79 4.21
N LYS A 205 -7.97 15.86 4.16
CA LYS A 205 -7.25 16.84 3.34
C LYS A 205 -7.57 16.66 1.86
N LEU A 206 -7.52 15.42 1.37
CA LEU A 206 -7.88 15.09 -0.01
C LEU A 206 -9.37 15.37 -0.29
N ASN A 207 -10.25 14.99 0.64
CA ASN A 207 -11.67 15.26 0.54
C ASN A 207 -11.98 16.76 0.43
N LYS A 208 -11.41 17.58 1.31
CA LYS A 208 -11.56 19.05 1.28
C LYS A 208 -11.04 19.65 -0.03
N ALA A 209 -9.93 19.12 -0.56
CA ALA A 209 -9.31 19.64 -1.77
C ALA A 209 -10.05 19.24 -3.07
N THR A 210 -10.72 18.09 -3.11
CA THR A 210 -11.21 17.48 -4.36
C THR A 210 -12.62 16.92 -4.29
N GLY A 211 -13.25 16.88 -3.12
CA GLY A 211 -14.50 16.14 -2.88
C GLY A 211 -14.32 14.62 -2.96
N TRP A 212 -13.08 14.11 -3.02
CA TRP A 212 -12.83 12.67 -3.10
C TRP A 212 -13.23 11.95 -1.81
N LYS A 213 -13.89 10.83 -1.97
CA LYS A 213 -14.16 9.83 -0.92
C LYS A 213 -14.19 8.44 -1.52
N PRO A 214 -13.85 7.38 -0.76
CA PRO A 214 -13.99 6.02 -1.26
C PRO A 214 -15.46 5.73 -1.56
N LYS A 215 -15.72 5.11 -2.73
CA LYS A 215 -17.07 4.79 -3.24
C LYS A 215 -17.39 3.31 -3.17
N THR A 216 -16.35 2.48 -3.09
CA THR A 216 -16.47 1.03 -3.12
C THR A 216 -16.36 0.48 -1.69
N SER A 217 -17.44 -0.11 -1.17
CA SER A 217 -17.37 -0.80 0.13
C SER A 217 -16.36 -1.94 0.07
N PHE A 218 -15.71 -2.23 1.21
CA PHE A 218 -14.68 -3.28 1.28
C PHE A 218 -15.19 -4.63 0.76
N VAL A 219 -16.40 -5.03 1.15
CA VAL A 219 -17.04 -6.28 0.70
C VAL A 219 -17.25 -6.31 -0.81
N LYS A 220 -17.71 -5.21 -1.42
CA LYS A 220 -17.91 -5.12 -2.88
C LYS A 220 -16.60 -5.26 -3.65
N GLY A 221 -15.57 -4.54 -3.23
CA GLY A 221 -14.23 -4.63 -3.84
C GLY A 221 -13.61 -6.00 -3.65
N LEU A 222 -13.81 -6.62 -2.48
CA LEU A 222 -13.33 -7.97 -2.17
C LEU A 222 -13.97 -9.01 -3.08
N LYS A 223 -15.29 -8.96 -3.31
CA LYS A 223 -15.99 -9.87 -4.25
C LYS A 223 -15.41 -9.77 -5.67
N LYS A 224 -15.20 -8.55 -6.19
CA LYS A 224 -14.55 -8.35 -7.51
C LYS A 224 -13.13 -8.95 -7.54
N THR A 225 -12.37 -8.77 -6.47
CA THR A 225 -11.01 -9.32 -6.35
C THR A 225 -11.01 -10.85 -6.33
N ILE A 226 -11.94 -11.46 -5.57
CA ILE A 226 -12.11 -12.92 -5.50
C ILE A 226 -12.44 -13.50 -6.89
N ILE A 227 -13.39 -12.89 -7.60
CA ILE A 227 -13.78 -13.33 -8.95
C ILE A 227 -12.56 -13.32 -9.88
N TRP A 228 -11.79 -12.23 -9.85
CA TRP A 228 -10.62 -12.09 -10.70
C TRP A 228 -9.53 -13.12 -10.36
N VAL A 229 -9.19 -13.31 -9.06
CA VAL A 229 -8.17 -14.28 -8.63
C VAL A 229 -8.60 -15.71 -8.99
N LYS A 230 -9.89 -16.07 -8.80
CA LYS A 230 -10.42 -17.38 -9.19
C LYS A 230 -10.25 -17.63 -10.70
N LYS A 231 -10.56 -16.65 -11.54
CA LYS A 231 -10.41 -16.76 -13.00
C LYS A 231 -8.95 -16.88 -13.45
N ASN A 232 -8.03 -16.29 -12.69
CA ASN A 232 -6.61 -16.15 -13.07
C ASN A 232 -5.66 -16.96 -12.16
N GLN A 233 -6.11 -18.06 -11.58
CA GLN A 233 -5.30 -18.86 -10.63
C GLN A 233 -3.95 -19.31 -11.21
N LYS A 234 -3.87 -19.54 -12.52
CA LYS A 234 -2.65 -20.03 -13.20
C LYS A 234 -1.46 -19.06 -13.08
N ILE A 235 -1.71 -17.76 -12.88
CA ILE A 235 -0.62 -16.78 -12.72
C ILE A 235 -0.07 -16.71 -11.30
N TYR A 236 -0.76 -17.31 -10.31
CA TYR A 236 -0.31 -17.39 -8.92
C TYR A 236 0.46 -18.69 -8.69
N LYS A 237 1.64 -18.57 -8.09
CA LYS A 237 2.49 -19.70 -7.72
C LYS A 237 2.32 -20.00 -6.23
N ASP A 238 2.44 -21.28 -5.86
CA ASP A 238 2.36 -21.74 -4.45
C ASP A 238 3.63 -21.42 -3.65
N ILE A 239 4.57 -20.72 -4.25
CA ILE A 239 5.84 -20.35 -3.62
C ILE A 239 5.72 -18.94 -3.07
N TYR A 240 5.97 -18.78 -1.76
CA TYR A 240 6.14 -17.48 -1.14
C TYR A 240 7.50 -16.90 -1.56
N ASN A 241 7.49 -16.15 -2.66
CA ASN A 241 8.68 -15.43 -3.11
C ASN A 241 8.85 -14.16 -2.27
N ILE A 242 9.85 -14.19 -1.41
CA ILE A 242 10.37 -13.02 -0.71
C ILE A 242 11.42 -12.38 -1.60
#